data_0bbd81fa2bb15a4e1da46e685145deea
#
_entry.id   0bbd81fa2bb15a4e1da46e685145deea
#
_cell.length_a   1.000
_cell.length_b   1.000
_cell.length_c   1.000
_cell.angle_alpha   90.00
_cell.angle_beta   90.00
_cell.angle_gamma   90.00
#
_symmetry.space_group_name_H-M   'P 1'
#
loop_
_entity.id
_entity.type
_entity.pdbx_description
1 polymer ?
#
loop_
_entity_poly.entity_id
_entity_poly.type
_entity_poly.pdbx_seq_one_letter_code
_entity_poly.pdbx_strand_id
1 'polypeptide(L)'
;KFILERSNDGKNWEAINSQAAAGNSQSTKSYQFIDNKPFKDASFYRILQIDIDGKFTYSNIEIIKAGNVKGSYAISPNPFQNQFSIQLSSDKEQTAVVKLVDMNGKTVKYTNWTLNKGLNNTQIQSLQSLNNGIYMVEVTGTDGSILARTKMVKL
;
A
#
# COMPACT_ATOMS: atom_id res chain seq x y z
N LYS A 1 -7.29 6.82 23.23
CA LYS A 1 -7.18 5.68 22.31
C LYS A 1 -7.51 6.10 20.88
N PHE A 2 -7.02 5.34 19.90
CA PHE A 2 -7.37 5.49 18.49
C PHE A 2 -8.25 4.32 18.06
N ILE A 3 -9.27 4.59 17.24
CA ILE A 3 -10.11 3.58 16.60
C ILE A 3 -10.06 3.85 15.10
N LEU A 4 -9.68 2.83 14.31
CA LEU A 4 -9.80 2.89 12.86
C LEU A 4 -11.22 2.50 12.47
N GLU A 5 -11.89 3.38 11.77
CA GLU A 5 -13.21 3.16 11.22
C GLU A 5 -13.15 3.07 9.69
N ARG A 6 -13.91 2.16 9.13
CA ARG A 6 -14.04 1.93 7.69
C ARG A 6 -15.50 2.13 7.26
N SER A 7 -15.69 2.59 6.03
CA SER A 7 -16.98 2.75 5.40
C SER A 7 -16.90 2.41 3.89
N ASN A 8 -17.99 1.94 3.31
CA ASN A 8 -18.13 1.74 1.87
C ASN A 8 -18.79 2.93 1.15
N ASP A 9 -19.44 3.81 1.89
CA ASP A 9 -20.26 4.90 1.36
C ASP A 9 -19.91 6.29 1.95
N GLY A 10 -18.94 6.32 2.89
CA GLY A 10 -18.55 7.53 3.62
C GLY A 10 -19.59 8.03 4.64
N LYS A 11 -20.69 7.30 4.85
CA LYS A 11 -21.79 7.66 5.77
C LYS A 11 -21.91 6.66 6.92
N ASN A 12 -21.94 5.38 6.60
CA ASN A 12 -22.06 4.29 7.57
C ASN A 12 -20.67 3.76 7.92
N TRP A 13 -20.29 3.87 9.20
CA TRP A 13 -18.95 3.56 9.68
C TRP A 13 -18.93 2.35 10.58
N GLU A 14 -17.97 1.46 10.38
CA GLU A 14 -17.69 0.31 11.25
C GLU A 14 -16.30 0.44 11.86
N ALA A 15 -16.17 0.21 13.15
CA ALA A 15 -14.88 0.13 13.83
C ALA A 15 -14.22 -1.21 13.48
N ILE A 16 -13.05 -1.17 12.83
CA ILE A 16 -12.34 -2.37 12.39
C ILE A 16 -11.09 -2.67 13.22
N ASN A 17 -10.56 -1.67 13.93
CA ASN A 17 -9.40 -1.86 14.80
C ASN A 17 -9.36 -0.76 15.88
N SER A 18 -8.69 -1.05 17.00
CA SER A 18 -8.44 -0.04 18.04
C SER A 18 -7.08 -0.22 18.68
N GLN A 19 -6.44 0.89 19.06
CA GLN A 19 -5.14 0.91 19.70
C GLN A 19 -5.10 1.95 20.82
N ALA A 20 -4.44 1.59 21.92
CA ALA A 20 -4.22 2.55 23.01
C ALA A 20 -3.28 3.68 22.55
N ALA A 21 -3.64 4.91 22.86
CA ALA A 21 -2.75 6.05 22.67
C ALA A 21 -1.69 6.07 23.79
N ALA A 22 -0.51 6.62 23.49
CA ALA A 22 0.59 6.74 24.45
C ALA A 22 0.32 7.76 25.58
N GLY A 23 -0.85 8.39 25.60
CA GLY A 23 -1.15 9.48 26.54
C GLY A 23 -0.29 10.71 26.25
N ASN A 24 0.18 11.38 27.29
CA ASN A 24 1.09 12.51 27.17
C ASN A 24 2.49 11.99 26.81
N SER A 25 2.93 12.20 25.58
CA SER A 25 4.26 11.83 25.10
C SER A 25 5.02 13.06 24.64
N GLN A 26 6.27 13.20 25.06
CA GLN A 26 7.20 14.24 24.58
C GLN A 26 7.89 13.86 23.26
N SER A 27 7.67 12.64 22.76
CA SER A 27 8.22 12.15 21.51
C SER A 27 7.11 11.73 20.54
N THR A 28 7.34 11.92 19.22
CA THR A 28 6.45 11.44 18.18
C THR A 28 6.25 9.94 18.29
N LYS A 29 5.01 9.48 18.29
CA LYS A 29 4.63 8.06 18.24
C LYS A 29 3.95 7.77 16.91
N SER A 30 4.38 6.68 16.29
CA SER A 30 3.76 6.18 15.06
C SER A 30 2.81 5.03 15.40
N TYR A 31 1.65 5.05 14.77
CA TYR A 31 0.64 4.00 14.89
C TYR A 31 0.33 3.46 13.51
N GLN A 32 0.12 2.14 13.42
CA GLN A 32 -0.16 1.47 12.17
C GLN A 32 -1.35 0.53 12.35
N PHE A 33 -2.28 0.60 11.40
CA PHE A 33 -3.42 -0.30 11.33
C PHE A 33 -3.41 -1.04 10.01
N ILE A 34 -3.80 -2.30 10.02
CA ILE A 34 -3.95 -3.13 8.83
C ILE A 34 -5.41 -3.54 8.70
N ASP A 35 -6.01 -3.22 7.57
CA ASP A 35 -7.33 -3.75 7.19
C ASP A 35 -7.13 -4.99 6.31
N ASN A 36 -7.47 -6.15 6.84
CA ASN A 36 -7.33 -7.42 6.14
C ASN A 36 -8.52 -7.73 5.21
N LYS A 37 -9.57 -6.91 5.23
CA LYS A 37 -10.80 -7.12 4.45
C LYS A 37 -11.35 -5.82 3.87
N PRO A 38 -10.55 -5.07 3.08
CA PRO A 38 -11.03 -3.83 2.46
C PRO A 38 -12.18 -4.11 1.49
N PHE A 39 -13.01 -3.10 1.23
CA PHE A 39 -14.04 -3.22 0.20
C PHE A 39 -13.43 -3.27 -1.21
N LYS A 40 -14.12 -3.95 -2.13
CA LYS A 40 -13.60 -4.25 -3.49
C LYS A 40 -13.27 -3.01 -4.33
N ASP A 41 -14.11 -1.97 -4.25
CA ASP A 41 -13.98 -0.80 -5.14
C ASP A 41 -13.26 0.35 -4.46
N ALA A 42 -13.75 0.79 -3.32
CA ALA A 42 -13.15 1.82 -2.50
C ALA A 42 -13.50 1.58 -1.03
N SER A 43 -12.57 1.88 -0.17
CA SER A 43 -12.78 1.94 1.27
C SER A 43 -12.49 3.34 1.76
N PHE A 44 -13.42 3.90 2.50
CA PHE A 44 -13.24 5.15 3.20
C PHE A 44 -12.73 4.84 4.60
N TYR A 45 -11.71 5.55 5.05
CA TYR A 45 -11.14 5.38 6.39
C TYR A 45 -11.12 6.69 7.13
N ARG A 46 -11.34 6.63 8.43
CA ARG A 46 -11.07 7.72 9.36
C ARG A 46 -10.60 7.18 10.69
N ILE A 47 -9.92 8.00 11.45
CA ILE A 47 -9.49 7.68 12.80
C ILE A 47 -10.38 8.46 13.77
N LEU A 48 -10.98 7.73 14.70
CA LEU A 48 -11.63 8.30 15.89
C LEU A 48 -10.59 8.33 17.01
N GLN A 49 -10.18 9.51 17.41
CA GLN A 49 -9.36 9.73 18.60
C GLN A 49 -10.28 9.97 19.79
N ILE A 50 -10.05 9.24 20.88
CA ILE A 50 -10.75 9.43 22.15
C ILE A 50 -9.70 9.76 23.22
N ASP A 51 -9.84 10.92 23.82
CA ASP A 51 -8.95 11.42 24.87
C ASP A 51 -9.28 10.79 26.24
N ILE A 52 -8.44 11.04 27.23
CA ILE A 52 -8.60 10.48 28.59
C ILE A 52 -9.87 11.01 29.26
N ASP A 53 -10.26 12.26 28.97
CA ASP A 53 -11.46 12.91 29.49
C ASP A 53 -12.76 12.50 28.76
N GLY A 54 -12.66 11.57 27.81
CA GLY A 54 -13.79 11.05 27.03
C GLY A 54 -14.18 11.91 25.82
N LYS A 55 -13.53 13.05 25.61
CA LYS A 55 -13.73 13.84 24.37
C LYS A 55 -13.20 13.08 23.19
N PHE A 56 -13.82 13.32 22.03
CA PHE A 56 -13.41 12.66 20.81
C PHE A 56 -13.31 13.61 19.62
N THR A 57 -12.45 13.24 18.68
CA THR A 57 -12.28 13.93 17.40
C THR A 57 -12.11 12.92 16.28
N TYR A 58 -12.48 13.31 15.06
CA TYR A 58 -12.25 12.51 13.85
C TYR A 58 -11.13 13.12 13.03
N SER A 59 -10.32 12.28 12.42
CA SER A 59 -9.41 12.68 11.34
C SER A 59 -10.19 13.06 10.08
N ASN A 60 -9.49 13.61 9.10
CA ASN A 60 -10.00 13.65 7.73
C ASN A 60 -10.32 12.24 7.23
N ILE A 61 -11.27 12.16 6.29
CA ILE A 61 -11.60 10.91 5.61
C ILE A 61 -10.58 10.67 4.50
N GLU A 62 -9.93 9.51 4.54
CA GLU A 62 -9.05 9.05 3.47
C GLU A 62 -9.76 7.99 2.64
N ILE A 63 -9.66 8.11 1.31
CA ILE A 63 -10.28 7.18 0.38
C ILE A 63 -9.19 6.32 -0.23
N ILE A 64 -9.22 5.04 0.09
CA ILE A 64 -8.35 4.04 -0.55
C ILE A 64 -9.18 3.29 -1.57
N LYS A 65 -8.97 3.60 -2.83
CA LYS A 65 -9.52 2.78 -3.93
C LYS A 65 -8.71 1.50 -3.95
N ALA A 66 -9.36 0.39 -3.67
CA ALA A 66 -8.81 -0.91 -3.98
C ALA A 66 -8.71 -0.97 -5.52
N GLY A 67 -7.57 -0.60 -6.06
CA GLY A 67 -7.22 -1.15 -7.36
C GLY A 67 -7.37 -2.66 -7.19
N ASN A 68 -8.03 -3.34 -8.14
CA ASN A 68 -8.22 -4.79 -8.10
C ASN A 68 -6.84 -5.47 -8.03
N VAL A 69 -6.25 -5.53 -6.84
CA VAL A 69 -5.03 -6.30 -6.62
C VAL A 69 -5.46 -7.75 -6.55
N LYS A 70 -5.43 -8.41 -7.68
CA LYS A 70 -5.68 -9.83 -7.78
C LYS A 70 -4.45 -10.57 -7.25
N GLY A 71 -4.56 -11.14 -6.06
CA GLY A 71 -3.52 -11.97 -5.46
C GLY A 71 -2.79 -11.30 -4.28
N SER A 72 -2.01 -12.10 -3.56
CA SER A 72 -1.11 -11.61 -2.52
C SER A 72 0.22 -11.20 -3.12
N TYR A 73 0.79 -10.10 -2.67
CA TYR A 73 2.11 -9.67 -3.07
C TYR A 73 2.91 -9.10 -1.90
N ALA A 74 4.22 -9.15 -2.03
CA ALA A 74 5.16 -8.46 -1.15
C ALA A 74 6.26 -7.82 -1.99
N ILE A 75 6.67 -6.60 -1.62
CA ILE A 75 7.76 -5.88 -2.28
C ILE A 75 8.73 -5.42 -1.19
N SER A 76 9.97 -5.88 -1.26
CA SER A 76 10.97 -5.60 -0.23
C SER A 76 12.40 -5.64 -0.79
N PRO A 77 13.36 -4.95 -0.11
CA PRO A 77 13.16 -4.09 1.05
C PRO A 77 12.47 -2.76 0.71
N ASN A 78 11.85 -2.14 1.69
CA ASN A 78 11.39 -0.76 1.64
C ASN A 78 11.73 -0.09 2.97
N PRO A 79 12.64 0.87 3.05
CA PRO A 79 13.35 1.50 1.93
C PRO A 79 14.30 0.56 1.16
N PHE A 80 14.55 0.91 -0.11
CA PHE A 80 15.51 0.20 -0.96
C PHE A 80 16.71 1.09 -1.34
N GLN A 81 17.81 0.45 -1.78
CA GLN A 81 18.98 1.14 -2.31
C GLN A 81 19.14 0.87 -3.81
N ASN A 82 19.73 -0.26 -4.19
CA ASN A 82 20.10 -0.55 -5.57
C ASN A 82 19.13 -1.53 -6.25
N GLN A 83 18.31 -2.20 -5.46
CA GLN A 83 17.40 -3.24 -5.92
C GLN A 83 16.28 -3.50 -4.91
N PHE A 84 15.21 -4.14 -5.37
CA PHE A 84 14.18 -4.73 -4.53
C PHE A 84 13.60 -5.97 -5.19
N SER A 85 12.98 -6.83 -4.42
CA SER A 85 12.32 -8.04 -4.89
C SER A 85 10.80 -7.85 -4.86
N ILE A 86 10.13 -8.45 -5.83
CA ILE A 86 8.68 -8.55 -5.89
C ILE A 86 8.32 -10.03 -5.79
N GLN A 87 7.50 -10.36 -4.81
CA GLN A 87 6.82 -11.64 -4.70
C GLN A 87 5.34 -11.41 -5.02
N LEU A 88 4.76 -12.21 -5.91
CA LEU A 88 3.39 -12.05 -6.38
C LEU A 88 2.75 -13.42 -6.63
N SER A 89 1.55 -13.62 -6.11
CA SER A 89 0.73 -14.79 -6.42
C SER A 89 -0.17 -14.48 -7.62
N SER A 90 -0.11 -15.30 -8.67
CA SER A 90 -0.98 -15.21 -9.84
C SER A 90 -1.93 -16.41 -9.91
N ASP A 91 -3.18 -16.17 -10.29
CA ASP A 91 -4.20 -17.21 -10.47
C ASP A 91 -4.09 -17.92 -11.82
N LYS A 92 -3.33 -17.36 -12.76
CA LYS A 92 -3.13 -17.85 -14.12
C LYS A 92 -1.74 -17.52 -14.65
N GLU A 93 -1.34 -18.20 -15.70
CA GLU A 93 -0.19 -17.79 -16.51
C GLU A 93 -0.52 -16.53 -17.30
N GLN A 94 0.35 -15.53 -17.23
CA GLN A 94 0.20 -14.28 -17.97
C GLN A 94 1.52 -13.51 -18.03
N THR A 95 1.61 -12.60 -18.98
CA THR A 95 2.68 -11.59 -18.95
C THR A 95 2.19 -10.38 -18.16
N ALA A 96 3.03 -9.84 -17.30
CA ALA A 96 2.81 -8.61 -16.58
C ALA A 96 3.90 -7.60 -16.91
N VAL A 97 3.60 -6.34 -16.64
CA VAL A 97 4.55 -5.23 -16.77
C VAL A 97 4.82 -4.68 -15.38
N VAL A 98 6.08 -4.63 -15.01
CA VAL A 98 6.54 -3.93 -13.80
C VAL A 98 6.99 -2.52 -14.20
N LYS A 99 6.40 -1.50 -13.60
CA LYS A 99 6.80 -0.09 -13.75
C LYS A 99 7.25 0.46 -12.42
N LEU A 100 8.34 1.21 -12.44
CA LEU A 100 8.76 2.09 -11.34
C LEU A 100 8.56 3.53 -11.82
N VAL A 101 7.74 4.28 -11.11
CA VAL A 101 7.32 5.64 -11.50
C VAL A 101 7.76 6.60 -10.41
N ASP A 102 8.33 7.75 -10.78
CA ASP A 102 8.69 8.81 -9.84
C ASP A 102 7.45 9.65 -9.43
N MET A 103 7.66 10.60 -8.53
CA MET A 103 6.60 11.47 -8.03
C MET A 103 6.01 12.43 -9.07
N ASN A 104 6.68 12.61 -10.24
CA ASN A 104 6.19 13.39 -11.34
C ASN A 104 5.39 12.57 -12.36
N GLY A 105 5.19 11.28 -12.08
CA GLY A 105 4.50 10.36 -12.98
C GLY A 105 5.37 9.80 -14.11
N LYS A 106 6.69 10.08 -14.10
CA LYS A 106 7.61 9.57 -15.10
C LYS A 106 8.01 8.14 -14.79
N THR A 107 7.87 7.23 -15.74
CA THR A 107 8.38 5.87 -15.63
C THR A 107 9.91 5.88 -15.73
N VAL A 108 10.59 5.47 -14.67
CA VAL A 108 12.07 5.44 -14.55
C VAL A 108 12.64 4.05 -14.77
N LYS A 109 11.82 3.01 -14.60
CA LYS A 109 12.17 1.60 -14.91
C LYS A 109 10.93 0.90 -15.43
N TYR A 110 11.17 -0.01 -16.37
CA TYR A 110 10.15 -0.81 -17.02
C TYR A 110 10.71 -2.22 -17.29
N THR A 111 9.94 -3.26 -17.00
CA THR A 111 10.34 -4.64 -17.20
C THR A 111 9.10 -5.52 -17.47
N ASN A 112 9.17 -6.37 -18.48
CA ASN A 112 8.21 -7.44 -18.68
C ASN A 112 8.52 -8.60 -17.72
N TRP A 113 7.47 -9.22 -17.18
CA TRP A 113 7.57 -10.33 -16.26
C TRP A 113 6.56 -11.41 -16.60
N THR A 114 7.03 -12.61 -16.98
CA THR A 114 6.16 -13.74 -17.17
C THR A 114 5.80 -14.35 -15.83
N LEU A 115 4.50 -14.43 -15.56
CA LEU A 115 3.94 -15.01 -14.36
C LEU A 115 3.40 -16.41 -14.68
N ASN A 116 3.76 -17.38 -13.85
CA ASN A 116 3.12 -18.69 -13.81
C ASN A 116 1.97 -18.68 -12.80
N LYS A 117 1.06 -19.65 -12.90
CA LYS A 117 0.07 -19.87 -11.86
C LYS A 117 0.75 -20.22 -10.55
N GLY A 118 0.38 -19.54 -9.45
CA GLY A 118 0.98 -19.70 -8.13
C GLY A 118 1.93 -18.55 -7.77
N LEU A 119 2.89 -18.84 -6.91
CA LEU A 119 3.84 -17.87 -6.38
C LEU A 119 4.97 -17.59 -7.36
N ASN A 120 5.19 -16.32 -7.66
CA ASN A 120 6.24 -15.83 -8.55
C ASN A 120 7.16 -14.87 -7.81
N ASN A 121 8.45 -14.87 -8.18
CA ASN A 121 9.44 -13.96 -7.62
C ASN A 121 10.24 -13.33 -8.76
N THR A 122 10.52 -12.04 -8.64
CA THR A 122 11.45 -11.33 -9.52
C THR A 122 12.23 -10.29 -8.74
N GLN A 123 13.33 -9.82 -9.29
CA GLN A 123 14.18 -8.80 -8.69
C GLN A 123 14.37 -7.66 -9.67
N ILE A 124 14.11 -6.46 -9.22
CA ILE A 124 14.33 -5.22 -9.97
C ILE A 124 15.67 -4.65 -9.52
N GLN A 125 16.62 -4.64 -10.45
CA GLN A 125 18.01 -4.28 -10.21
C GLN A 125 18.44 -3.04 -11.00
N SER A 126 19.68 -2.61 -10.79
CA SER A 126 20.30 -1.47 -11.49
C SER A 126 19.55 -0.16 -11.22
N LEU A 127 19.26 0.10 -9.95
CA LEU A 127 18.55 1.29 -9.49
C LEU A 127 19.48 2.31 -8.80
N GLN A 128 20.79 2.11 -8.85
CA GLN A 128 21.78 2.99 -8.19
C GLN A 128 21.82 4.40 -8.78
N SER A 129 21.42 4.56 -10.04
CA SER A 129 21.37 5.87 -10.72
C SER A 129 20.12 6.69 -10.39
N LEU A 130 19.15 6.11 -9.68
CA LEU A 130 17.95 6.82 -9.27
C LEU A 130 18.25 7.74 -8.10
N ASN A 131 17.68 8.94 -8.12
CA ASN A 131 17.75 9.87 -6.99
C ASN A 131 17.03 9.31 -5.76
N ASN A 132 17.48 9.71 -4.57
CA ASN A 132 16.75 9.43 -3.35
C ASN A 132 15.36 10.06 -3.39
N GLY A 133 14.36 9.36 -2.91
CA GLY A 133 13.00 9.87 -2.95
C GLY A 133 11.93 8.79 -2.95
N ILE A 134 10.72 9.19 -3.26
CA ILE A 134 9.53 8.32 -3.28
C ILE A 134 9.26 7.88 -4.72
N TYR A 135 8.98 6.60 -4.87
CA TYR A 135 8.60 5.97 -6.12
C TYR A 135 7.35 5.12 -5.94
N MET A 136 6.61 4.92 -7.01
CA MET A 136 5.51 3.98 -7.07
C MET A 136 5.94 2.77 -7.91
N VAL A 137 5.89 1.59 -7.33
CA VAL A 137 5.98 0.32 -8.07
C VAL A 137 4.57 -0.10 -8.46
N GLU A 138 4.37 -0.43 -9.71
CA GLU A 138 3.12 -0.96 -10.24
C GLU A 138 3.40 -2.20 -11.09
N VAL A 139 2.65 -3.27 -10.86
CA VAL A 139 2.64 -4.48 -11.69
C VAL A 139 1.27 -4.59 -12.33
N THR A 140 1.25 -4.57 -13.66
CA THR A 140 0.00 -4.57 -14.43
C THR A 140 -0.06 -5.81 -15.33
N GLY A 141 -1.14 -6.53 -15.31
CA GLY A 141 -1.40 -7.64 -16.23
C GLY A 141 -1.71 -7.16 -17.65
N THR A 142 -1.69 -8.07 -18.62
CA THR A 142 -2.00 -7.77 -20.03
C THR A 142 -3.46 -7.33 -20.26
N ASP A 143 -4.34 -7.66 -19.35
CA ASP A 143 -5.74 -7.22 -19.34
C ASP A 143 -5.94 -5.83 -18.70
N GLY A 144 -4.83 -5.15 -18.35
CA GLY A 144 -4.85 -3.85 -17.68
C GLY A 144 -5.13 -3.93 -16.17
N SER A 145 -5.32 -5.11 -15.60
CA SER A 145 -5.55 -5.28 -14.17
C SER A 145 -4.28 -4.94 -13.37
N ILE A 146 -4.45 -4.22 -12.25
CA ILE A 146 -3.35 -3.97 -11.32
C ILE A 146 -3.18 -5.21 -10.43
N LEU A 147 -2.02 -5.85 -10.56
CA LEU A 147 -1.66 -7.05 -9.79
C LEU A 147 -0.93 -6.70 -8.49
N ALA A 148 -0.17 -5.61 -8.48
CA ALA A 148 0.48 -5.05 -7.30
C ALA A 148 0.71 -3.56 -7.47
N ARG A 149 0.61 -2.79 -6.38
CA ARG A 149 0.97 -1.37 -6.34
C ARG A 149 1.46 -1.00 -4.95
N THR A 150 2.63 -0.42 -4.85
CA THR A 150 3.24 -0.06 -3.56
C THR A 150 4.11 1.18 -3.70
N LYS A 151 4.02 2.06 -2.70
CA LYS A 151 4.95 3.16 -2.52
C LYS A 151 6.26 2.64 -1.95
N MET A 152 7.37 2.99 -2.58
CA MET A 152 8.73 2.62 -2.19
C MET A 152 9.56 3.86 -1.91
N VAL A 153 10.48 3.76 -0.97
CA VAL A 153 11.43 4.83 -0.62
C VAL A 153 12.82 4.42 -1.06
N LYS A 154 13.47 5.23 -1.88
CA LYS A 154 14.89 5.09 -2.29
C LYS A 154 15.78 5.89 -1.34
N LEU A 155 16.78 5.23 -0.78
CA LEU A 155 17.85 5.84 0.04
C LEU A 155 19.13 6.02 -0.75
#